data_4075a507166af87f3b85d59274ed2105
#
_entry.id   4075a507166af87f3b85d59274ed2105
#
_cell.length_a   1.000
_cell.length_b   1.000
_cell.length_c   1.000
_cell.angle_alpha   90.00
_cell.angle_beta   90.00
_cell.angle_gamma   90.00
#
_symmetry.space_group_name_H-M   'P 1'
#
loop_
_entity.id
_entity.type
_entity.pdbx_description
1 polymer ?
#
loop_
_entity_poly.entity_id
_entity_poly.type
_entity_poly.pdbx_seq_one_letter_code
_entity_poly.pdbx_strand_id
1 'polypeptide(L)'
;MRWDIINQLIKDNGYQSYLEIGVYNKAWNFDKIKCKKKVGVDPNKSVGATFALTSDDFFAQNKEKFDIIFIDGLHHNEQVQSDIHNSLNSLNENGSIVVHDCNPTTKEMQQVPRIQGEWTGDVWRAWVAYRVSVNCR
;
A
#
# COMPACT_ATOMS: atom_id res chain seq x y z
N MET A 1 6.32 7.34 12.77
CA MET A 1 5.00 7.12 12.12
C MET A 1 5.21 6.65 10.68
N ARG A 2 4.20 5.97 10.05
CA ARG A 2 4.35 5.40 8.68
C ARG A 2 4.75 6.47 7.64
N TRP A 3 4.17 7.66 7.68
CA TRP A 3 4.55 8.75 6.77
C TRP A 3 6.00 9.23 6.95
N ASP A 4 6.59 9.09 8.12
CA ASP A 4 7.99 9.49 8.33
C ASP A 4 8.92 8.55 7.57
N ILE A 5 8.65 7.23 7.60
CA ILE A 5 9.40 6.21 6.87
C ILE A 5 9.27 6.44 5.36
N ILE A 6 8.03 6.66 4.87
CA ILE A 6 7.76 6.91 3.45
C ILE A 6 8.48 8.20 2.99
N ASN A 7 8.37 9.29 3.74
CA ASN A 7 9.04 10.55 3.42
C ASN A 7 10.57 10.43 3.44
N GLN A 8 11.11 9.60 4.34
CA GLN A 8 12.55 9.33 4.37
C GLN A 8 12.99 8.58 3.11
N LEU A 9 12.26 7.53 2.69
CA LEU A 9 12.53 6.80 1.45
C LEU A 9 12.44 7.73 0.23
N ILE A 10 11.43 8.60 0.18
CA ILE A 10 11.26 9.57 -0.90
C ILE A 10 12.49 10.49 -0.99
N LYS A 11 12.92 11.02 0.16
CA LYS A 11 14.07 11.91 0.24
C LYS A 11 15.38 11.23 -0.15
N ASP A 12 15.65 10.05 0.41
CA ASP A 12 16.91 9.36 0.24
C ASP A 12 17.13 8.86 -1.19
N ASN A 13 16.04 8.52 -1.88
CA ASN A 13 16.08 8.01 -3.25
C ASN A 13 15.69 9.05 -4.31
N GLY A 14 15.30 10.26 -3.91
CA GLY A 14 14.90 11.31 -4.83
C GLY A 14 13.59 11.03 -5.57
N TYR A 15 12.70 10.23 -4.98
CA TYR A 15 11.41 9.85 -5.60
C TYR A 15 10.52 11.07 -5.85
N GLN A 16 9.84 11.06 -7.02
CA GLN A 16 9.00 12.17 -7.47
C GLN A 16 7.51 11.80 -7.58
N SER A 17 7.18 10.50 -7.55
CA SER A 17 5.83 9.99 -7.71
C SER A 17 5.48 8.94 -6.66
N TYR A 18 4.31 9.12 -6.02
CA TYR A 18 3.78 8.31 -4.92
C TYR A 18 2.39 7.81 -5.26
N LEU A 19 2.15 6.53 -5.02
CA LEU A 19 0.82 5.90 -5.07
C LEU A 19 0.46 5.34 -3.69
N GLU A 20 -0.77 5.59 -3.22
CA GLU A 20 -1.34 5.00 -2.00
C GLU A 20 -2.58 4.18 -2.35
N ILE A 21 -2.56 2.90 -2.04
CA ILE A 21 -3.69 1.97 -2.13
C ILE A 21 -4.31 1.85 -0.75
N GLY A 22 -5.58 2.27 -0.60
CA GLY A 22 -6.28 2.31 0.68
C GLY A 22 -6.00 3.58 1.46
N VAL A 23 -6.58 4.70 1.04
CA VAL A 23 -6.37 6.01 1.70
C VAL A 23 -7.14 6.12 3.01
N TYR A 24 -8.34 5.56 3.08
CA TYR A 24 -9.29 5.58 4.20
C TYR A 24 -9.55 6.97 4.80
N ASN A 25 -8.51 7.69 5.23
CA ASN A 25 -8.57 9.07 5.70
C ASN A 25 -7.27 9.79 5.30
N LYS A 26 -7.38 10.78 4.43
CA LYS A 26 -6.23 11.53 3.88
C LYS A 26 -5.33 12.13 4.95
N ALA A 27 -5.92 12.66 6.02
CA ALA A 27 -5.17 13.31 7.11
C ALA A 27 -4.28 12.33 7.90
N TRP A 28 -4.55 11.01 7.81
CA TRP A 28 -3.78 10.01 8.56
C TRP A 28 -2.44 9.68 7.93
N ASN A 29 -2.34 9.73 6.59
CA ASN A 29 -1.11 9.45 5.87
C ASN A 29 -0.95 10.31 4.62
N PHE A 30 -1.87 10.22 3.66
CA PHE A 30 -1.76 10.79 2.32
C PHE A 30 -1.38 12.29 2.30
N ASP A 31 -2.02 13.11 3.13
CA ASP A 31 -1.75 14.55 3.19
C ASP A 31 -0.37 14.87 3.77
N LYS A 32 0.21 13.97 4.56
CA LYS A 32 1.53 14.12 5.19
C LYS A 32 2.69 13.70 4.30
N ILE A 33 2.40 13.05 3.17
CA ILE A 33 3.42 12.61 2.23
C ILE A 33 3.96 13.82 1.44
N LYS A 34 5.28 13.95 1.43
CA LYS A 34 6.03 15.01 0.75
C LYS A 34 6.59 14.50 -0.57
N CYS A 35 5.73 14.39 -1.58
CA CYS A 35 6.10 13.97 -2.92
C CYS A 35 5.51 14.93 -3.95
N LYS A 36 6.21 15.14 -5.06
CA LYS A 36 5.79 16.08 -6.12
C LYS A 36 4.47 15.64 -6.76
N LYS A 37 4.33 14.37 -7.08
CA LYS A 37 3.12 13.76 -7.61
C LYS A 37 2.60 12.74 -6.61
N LYS A 38 1.32 12.87 -6.24
CA LYS A 38 0.65 11.92 -5.33
C LYS A 38 -0.66 11.45 -5.94
N VAL A 39 -0.87 10.15 -5.92
CA VAL A 39 -2.10 9.49 -6.36
C VAL A 39 -2.59 8.62 -5.21
N GLY A 40 -3.86 8.78 -4.82
CA GLY A 40 -4.53 7.97 -3.81
C GLY A 40 -5.70 7.22 -4.41
N VAL A 41 -5.87 5.97 -4.01
CA VAL A 41 -6.95 5.07 -4.45
C VAL A 41 -7.70 4.55 -3.24
N ASP A 42 -9.02 4.73 -3.24
CA ASP A 42 -9.92 4.22 -2.19
C ASP A 42 -11.33 4.03 -2.77
N PRO A 43 -12.00 2.89 -2.56
CA PRO A 43 -13.34 2.67 -3.11
C PRO A 43 -14.40 3.58 -2.48
N ASN A 44 -14.16 4.10 -1.28
CA ASN A 44 -15.09 4.99 -0.60
C ASN A 44 -14.99 6.43 -1.15
N LYS A 45 -16.00 6.85 -1.91
CA LYS A 45 -16.07 8.19 -2.51
C LYS A 45 -15.97 9.34 -1.49
N SER A 46 -16.38 9.11 -0.25
CA SER A 46 -16.36 10.15 0.81
C SER A 46 -14.95 10.50 1.28
N VAL A 47 -13.97 9.65 1.01
CA VAL A 47 -12.55 9.88 1.35
C VAL A 47 -11.95 11.01 0.51
N GLY A 48 -12.45 11.23 -0.71
CA GLY A 48 -11.90 12.23 -1.63
C GLY A 48 -10.49 11.84 -2.13
N ALA A 49 -10.23 10.54 -2.28
CA ALA A 49 -9.02 10.04 -2.93
C ALA A 49 -8.97 10.49 -4.41
N THR A 50 -7.81 10.42 -5.04
CA THR A 50 -7.64 10.77 -6.47
C THR A 50 -8.55 9.93 -7.35
N PHE A 51 -8.65 8.63 -7.04
CA PHE A 51 -9.54 7.69 -7.71
C PHE A 51 -10.44 7.00 -6.68
N ALA A 52 -11.75 7.12 -6.87
CA ALA A 52 -12.76 6.41 -6.06
C ALA A 52 -13.03 5.03 -6.68
N LEU A 53 -12.04 4.13 -6.59
CA LEU A 53 -12.01 2.81 -7.21
C LEU A 53 -11.48 1.76 -6.22
N THR A 54 -11.78 0.49 -6.47
CA THR A 54 -11.01 -0.61 -5.89
C THR A 54 -9.59 -0.60 -6.44
N SER A 55 -8.65 -1.23 -5.76
CA SER A 55 -7.28 -1.38 -6.29
C SER A 55 -7.26 -2.15 -7.61
N ASP A 56 -8.07 -3.21 -7.74
CA ASP A 56 -8.17 -4.00 -8.97
C ASP A 56 -8.67 -3.16 -10.14
N ASP A 57 -9.73 -2.38 -9.96
CA ASP A 57 -10.28 -1.50 -11.00
C ASP A 57 -9.30 -0.38 -11.38
N PHE A 58 -8.56 0.14 -10.39
CA PHE A 58 -7.52 1.12 -10.65
C PHE A 58 -6.40 0.52 -11.48
N PHE A 59 -5.81 -0.59 -11.07
CA PHE A 59 -4.71 -1.22 -11.78
C PHE A 59 -5.11 -1.73 -13.17
N ALA A 60 -6.35 -2.17 -13.38
CA ALA A 60 -6.86 -2.60 -14.68
C ALA A 60 -6.80 -1.50 -15.76
N GLN A 61 -6.91 -0.23 -15.37
CA GLN A 61 -6.89 0.91 -16.27
C GLN A 61 -5.63 1.78 -16.15
N ASN A 62 -4.82 1.59 -15.10
CA ASN A 62 -3.63 2.39 -14.86
C ASN A 62 -2.54 2.10 -15.89
N LYS A 63 -1.99 3.16 -16.48
CA LYS A 63 -0.85 3.10 -17.41
C LYS A 63 0.39 3.84 -16.90
N GLU A 64 0.28 4.42 -15.71
CA GLU A 64 1.36 5.18 -15.10
C GLU A 64 2.23 4.29 -14.22
N LYS A 65 3.48 4.72 -14.05
CA LYS A 65 4.42 4.13 -13.10
C LYS A 65 4.74 5.10 -11.99
N PHE A 66 5.09 4.55 -10.83
CA PHE A 66 5.37 5.29 -9.61
C PHE A 66 6.73 4.90 -9.04
N ASP A 67 7.39 5.84 -8.37
CA ASP A 67 8.68 5.58 -7.72
C ASP A 67 8.50 4.87 -6.37
N ILE A 68 7.42 5.18 -5.68
CA ILE A 68 7.08 4.52 -4.42
C ILE A 68 5.58 4.24 -4.34
N ILE A 69 5.23 3.02 -3.97
CA ILE A 69 3.83 2.56 -3.82
C ILE A 69 3.63 2.08 -2.38
N PHE A 70 2.64 2.64 -1.70
CA PHE A 70 2.22 2.24 -0.36
C PHE A 70 0.92 1.46 -0.41
N ILE A 71 0.90 0.27 0.19
CA ILE A 71 -0.25 -0.64 0.22
C ILE A 71 -0.77 -0.72 1.66
N ASP A 72 -1.99 -0.20 1.87
CA ASP A 72 -2.73 -0.19 3.14
C ASP A 72 -4.24 -0.33 2.88
N GLY A 73 -4.60 -1.21 1.94
CA GLY A 73 -5.97 -1.42 1.47
C GLY A 73 -6.72 -2.47 2.28
N LEU A 74 -7.33 -3.44 1.62
CA LEU A 74 -8.04 -4.54 2.27
C LEU A 74 -7.03 -5.50 2.91
N HIS A 75 -7.16 -5.72 4.24
CA HIS A 75 -6.23 -6.53 5.02
C HIS A 75 -6.48 -8.05 4.88
N HIS A 76 -6.66 -8.50 3.64
CA HIS A 76 -6.80 -9.92 3.28
C HIS A 76 -5.61 -10.35 2.43
N ASN A 77 -4.97 -11.45 2.81
CA ASN A 77 -3.78 -11.99 2.14
C ASN A 77 -3.89 -12.04 0.62
N GLU A 78 -5.00 -12.54 0.08
CA GLU A 78 -5.21 -12.70 -1.37
C GLU A 78 -5.25 -11.35 -2.08
N GLN A 79 -5.95 -10.35 -1.51
CA GLN A 79 -6.00 -9.01 -2.08
C GLN A 79 -4.63 -8.32 -2.01
N VAL A 80 -3.94 -8.45 -0.89
CA VAL A 80 -2.59 -7.87 -0.76
C VAL A 80 -1.59 -8.51 -1.72
N GLN A 81 -1.70 -9.81 -2.00
CA GLN A 81 -0.90 -10.45 -3.05
C GLN A 81 -1.18 -9.85 -4.43
N SER A 82 -2.45 -9.63 -4.78
CA SER A 82 -2.84 -8.96 -6.03
C SER A 82 -2.30 -7.53 -6.08
N ASP A 83 -2.43 -6.78 -5.00
CA ASP A 83 -1.96 -5.39 -4.91
C ASP A 83 -0.43 -5.31 -5.06
N ILE A 84 0.33 -6.22 -4.44
CA ILE A 84 1.80 -6.28 -4.61
C ILE A 84 2.15 -6.64 -6.05
N HIS A 85 1.50 -7.64 -6.65
CA HIS A 85 1.75 -8.05 -8.03
C HIS A 85 1.50 -6.90 -9.01
N ASN A 86 0.37 -6.24 -8.90
CA ASN A 86 0.00 -5.11 -9.74
C ASN A 86 0.92 -3.90 -9.51
N SER A 87 1.33 -3.68 -8.26
CA SER A 87 2.28 -2.64 -7.90
C SER A 87 3.65 -2.87 -8.53
N LEU A 88 4.16 -4.11 -8.58
CA LEU A 88 5.41 -4.44 -9.26
C LEU A 88 5.36 -4.07 -10.74
N ASN A 89 4.22 -4.30 -11.40
CA ASN A 89 4.01 -3.92 -12.80
C ASN A 89 3.88 -2.40 -13.01
N SER A 90 3.52 -1.66 -11.96
CA SER A 90 3.33 -0.20 -11.97
C SER A 90 4.50 0.55 -11.31
N LEU A 91 5.59 -0.15 -10.97
CA LEU A 91 6.76 0.44 -10.33
C LEU A 91 7.78 0.92 -11.37
N ASN A 92 8.36 2.10 -11.15
CA ASN A 92 9.54 2.54 -11.89
C ASN A 92 10.76 1.69 -11.53
N GLU A 93 11.76 1.69 -12.39
CA GLU A 93 13.06 1.08 -12.09
C GLU A 93 13.66 1.71 -10.83
N ASN A 94 14.19 0.88 -9.93
CA ASN A 94 14.69 1.27 -8.60
C ASN A 94 13.63 1.87 -7.66
N GLY A 95 12.36 1.70 -7.95
CA GLY A 95 11.28 2.10 -7.07
C GLY A 95 11.11 1.18 -5.85
N SER A 96 10.25 1.57 -4.93
CA SER A 96 9.99 0.84 -3.69
C SER A 96 8.51 0.57 -3.47
N ILE A 97 8.20 -0.61 -2.90
CA ILE A 97 6.86 -0.94 -2.40
C ILE A 97 6.94 -1.03 -0.87
N VAL A 98 6.03 -0.35 -0.20
CA VAL A 98 5.87 -0.39 1.26
C VAL A 98 4.51 -0.99 1.58
N VAL A 99 4.48 -2.04 2.39
CA VAL A 99 3.24 -2.73 2.78
C VAL A 99 3.02 -2.52 4.28
N HIS A 100 1.81 -2.09 4.65
CA HIS A 100 1.41 -1.89 6.04
C HIS A 100 0.93 -3.19 6.69
N ASP A 101 0.83 -3.21 8.02
CA ASP A 101 0.24 -4.30 8.81
C ASP A 101 0.86 -5.71 8.64
N CYS A 102 2.16 -5.76 8.32
CA CYS A 102 2.89 -7.02 8.12
C CYS A 102 3.38 -7.69 9.41
N ASN A 103 3.12 -7.13 10.60
CA ASN A 103 3.64 -7.64 11.86
C ASN A 103 2.56 -7.74 12.95
N PRO A 104 1.64 -8.73 12.88
CA PRO A 104 0.67 -8.96 13.95
C PRO A 104 1.39 -9.35 15.24
N THR A 105 1.02 -8.73 16.36
CA THR A 105 1.60 -9.03 17.68
C THR A 105 0.80 -10.09 18.44
N THR A 106 -0.43 -10.38 18.02
CA THR A 106 -1.30 -11.41 18.59
C THR A 106 -1.98 -12.24 17.51
N LYS A 107 -2.50 -13.42 17.90
CA LYS A 107 -3.26 -14.28 16.99
C LYS A 107 -4.59 -13.64 16.55
N GLU A 108 -5.19 -12.87 17.43
CA GLU A 108 -6.48 -12.20 17.22
C GLU A 108 -6.36 -11.08 16.19
N MET A 109 -5.23 -10.34 16.19
CA MET A 109 -4.98 -9.26 15.23
C MET A 109 -4.96 -9.74 13.77
N GLN A 110 -4.54 -10.97 13.53
CA GLN A 110 -4.39 -11.53 12.19
C GLN A 110 -5.59 -12.35 11.70
N GLN A 111 -6.64 -12.49 12.51
CA GLN A 111 -7.79 -13.32 12.13
C GLN A 111 -8.62 -12.69 11.02
N VAL A 112 -9.02 -13.53 10.07
CA VAL A 112 -9.99 -13.22 9.03
C VAL A 112 -11.16 -14.20 9.18
N PRO A 113 -12.40 -13.71 9.40
CA PRO A 113 -12.82 -12.30 9.50
C PRO A 113 -12.33 -11.59 10.76
N ARG A 114 -12.37 -10.25 10.74
CA ARG A 114 -11.99 -9.40 11.87
C ARG A 114 -12.84 -9.67 13.11
N ILE A 115 -12.20 -9.85 14.27
CA ILE A 115 -12.86 -10.15 15.54
C ILE A 115 -12.64 -9.09 16.63
N GLN A 116 -11.74 -8.12 16.40
CA GLN A 116 -11.41 -7.07 17.37
C GLN A 116 -11.06 -5.73 16.71
N GLY A 117 -10.89 -4.67 17.52
CA GLY A 117 -10.61 -3.30 17.06
C GLY A 117 -9.24 -3.16 16.38
N GLU A 118 -8.17 -3.57 17.05
CA GLU A 118 -6.83 -3.63 16.44
C GLU A 118 -6.73 -4.85 15.53
N TRP A 119 -6.52 -4.62 14.24
CA TRP A 119 -6.60 -5.66 13.25
C TRP A 119 -5.67 -5.39 12.07
N THR A 120 -4.77 -6.31 11.83
CA THR A 120 -3.86 -6.32 10.68
C THR A 120 -4.35 -7.25 9.56
N GLY A 121 -5.33 -8.10 9.86
CA GLY A 121 -5.69 -9.19 8.96
C GLY A 121 -4.51 -10.15 8.75
N ASP A 122 -4.55 -10.89 7.67
CA ASP A 122 -3.49 -11.85 7.33
C ASP A 122 -2.51 -11.32 6.25
N VAL A 123 -2.32 -10.00 6.21
CA VAL A 123 -1.40 -9.28 5.30
C VAL A 123 0.02 -9.86 5.32
N TRP A 124 0.52 -10.21 6.50
CA TRP A 124 1.87 -10.76 6.66
C TRP A 124 2.14 -11.99 5.79
N ARG A 125 1.11 -12.79 5.47
CA ARG A 125 1.23 -13.98 4.62
C ARG A 125 1.60 -13.59 3.19
N ALA A 126 0.98 -12.54 2.67
CA ALA A 126 1.32 -12.02 1.34
C ALA A 126 2.78 -11.52 1.31
N TRP A 127 3.20 -10.79 2.33
CA TRP A 127 4.57 -10.30 2.46
C TRP A 127 5.58 -11.46 2.49
N VAL A 128 5.36 -12.48 3.32
CA VAL A 128 6.24 -13.65 3.41
C VAL A 128 6.29 -14.41 2.08
N ALA A 129 5.16 -14.63 1.41
CA ALA A 129 5.10 -15.32 0.13
C ALA A 129 5.96 -14.61 -0.93
N TYR A 130 5.87 -13.28 -1.03
CA TYR A 130 6.69 -12.51 -1.95
C TYR A 130 8.17 -12.49 -1.57
N ARG A 131 8.50 -12.37 -0.30
CA ARG A 131 9.89 -12.35 0.16
C ARG A 131 10.61 -13.67 -0.10
N VAL A 132 9.91 -14.78 -0.08
CA VAL A 132 10.48 -16.13 -0.36
C VAL A 132 10.59 -16.38 -1.86
N SER A 133 9.62 -15.88 -2.66
CA SER A 133 9.55 -16.15 -4.10
C SER A 133 10.41 -15.20 -4.96
N VAL A 134 10.67 -14.00 -4.46
CA VAL A 134 11.44 -12.96 -5.14
C VAL A 134 12.65 -12.64 -4.26
N ASN A 135 13.86 -12.63 -4.83
CA ASN A 135 15.05 -12.11 -4.14
C ASN A 135 14.88 -10.59 -3.90
N CYS A 136 13.97 -10.22 -3.02
CA CYS A 136 13.82 -8.84 -2.55
C CYS A 136 15.04 -8.51 -1.69
N ARG A 137 15.82 -7.57 -2.14
CA ARG A 137 16.90 -6.96 -1.35
C ARG A 137 16.35 -5.86 -0.47
#